data_5440dbc011554852c75c6ffbe973e277
#
_entry.id   5440dbc011554852c75c6ffbe973e277
#
_cell.length_a   1.000
_cell.length_b   1.000
_cell.length_c   1.000
_cell.angle_alpha   90.00
_cell.angle_beta   90.00
_cell.angle_gamma   90.00
#
_symmetry.space_group_name_H-M   'P 1'
#
loop_
_entity.id
_entity.type
_entity.pdbx_description
1 polymer ?
#
loop_
_entity_poly.entity_id
_entity_poly.type
_entity_poly.pdbx_seq_one_letter_code
_entity_poly.pdbx_strand_id
1 'polypeptide(L)'
;MQPQYANFNQRGTWYKMEEDLRKLAPKIDTDTLFIVKGGTIDAVGSESNLLGWKKNGASSDVKLPGYIPVPKYFFVAVLKKEFNTKTQSYGYNAFGYWFKHENKAFDTKKDKLGNYVVNIKTLEERTGIDFFCNLPDDIEKQVEEMDVQAIKNIWGFK
;
A
#
# COMPACT_ATOMS: atom_id res chain seq x y z
N MET A 1 5.20 10.13 12.67
CA MET A 1 5.85 9.08 11.84
C MET A 1 5.72 7.76 12.61
N GLN A 2 5.26 6.68 11.96
CA GLN A 2 5.15 5.37 12.60
C GLN A 2 6.53 4.70 12.70
N PRO A 3 6.85 3.99 13.80
CA PRO A 3 8.13 3.29 13.93
C PRO A 3 8.28 2.20 12.88
N GLN A 4 9.45 2.17 12.23
CA GLN A 4 9.79 1.17 11.22
C GLN A 4 11.18 0.60 11.51
N TYR A 5 11.39 -0.67 11.16
CA TYR A 5 12.72 -1.26 11.15
C TYR A 5 13.61 -0.57 10.11
N ALA A 6 14.87 -0.33 10.46
CA ALA A 6 15.82 0.33 9.56
C ALA A 6 15.99 -0.41 8.22
N ASN A 7 16.12 -1.74 8.25
CA ASN A 7 16.25 -2.52 7.01
C ASN A 7 14.97 -2.46 6.17
N PHE A 8 13.78 -2.49 6.78
CA PHE A 8 12.50 -2.35 6.07
C PHE A 8 12.41 -1.00 5.33
N ASN A 9 12.72 0.10 6.04
CA ASN A 9 12.58 1.45 5.53
C ASN A 9 13.69 1.89 4.58
N GLN A 10 14.95 1.49 4.84
CA GLN A 10 16.11 2.01 4.11
C GLN A 10 16.65 1.08 3.03
N ARG A 11 16.39 -0.22 3.10
CA ARG A 11 16.93 -1.26 2.20
C ARG A 11 15.92 -2.36 1.87
N GLY A 12 14.73 -2.31 2.45
CA GLY A 12 13.72 -3.37 2.37
C GLY A 12 12.64 -3.09 1.33
N THR A 13 11.54 -3.80 1.50
CA THR A 13 10.38 -3.73 0.61
C THR A 13 9.78 -2.33 0.55
N TRP A 14 9.78 -1.57 1.66
CA TRP A 14 9.26 -0.21 1.71
C TRP A 14 10.10 0.74 0.84
N TYR A 15 11.41 0.73 1.01
CA TYR A 15 12.31 1.53 0.18
C TYR A 15 12.14 1.21 -1.32
N LYS A 16 12.11 -0.09 -1.65
CA LYS A 16 11.97 -0.54 -3.04
C LYS A 16 10.63 -0.13 -3.65
N MET A 17 9.56 -0.22 -2.89
CA MET A 17 8.23 0.27 -3.28
C MET A 17 8.25 1.77 -3.57
N GLU A 18 8.88 2.58 -2.71
CA GLU A 18 8.98 4.03 -2.93
C GLU A 18 9.78 4.39 -4.19
N GLU A 19 10.84 3.65 -4.51
CA GLU A 19 11.56 3.81 -5.77
C GLU A 19 10.66 3.51 -6.98
N ASP A 20 9.86 2.44 -6.93
CA ASP A 20 9.00 2.06 -8.04
C ASP A 20 7.81 3.02 -8.19
N LEU A 21 7.20 3.49 -7.10
CA LEU A 21 6.13 4.50 -7.18
C LEU A 21 6.59 5.80 -7.83
N ARG A 22 7.85 6.24 -7.62
CA ARG A 22 8.40 7.41 -8.32
C ARG A 22 8.44 7.25 -9.83
N LYS A 23 8.60 6.02 -10.33
CA LYS A 23 8.59 5.72 -11.77
C LYS A 23 7.18 5.78 -12.37
N LEU A 24 6.14 5.62 -11.54
CA LEU A 24 4.74 5.69 -11.94
C LEU A 24 4.22 7.13 -12.01
N ALA A 25 5.01 8.12 -11.57
CA ALA A 25 4.61 9.52 -11.63
C ALA A 25 4.17 9.91 -13.05
N PRO A 26 3.01 10.57 -13.22
CA PRO A 26 2.51 11.00 -14.51
C PRO A 26 3.53 11.88 -15.23
N LYS A 27 3.58 11.72 -16.56
CA LYS A 27 4.44 12.54 -17.44
C LYS A 27 3.69 13.62 -18.19
N ILE A 28 2.36 13.60 -18.10
CA ILE A 28 1.45 14.56 -18.75
C ILE A 28 0.48 15.11 -17.71
N ASP A 29 0.10 16.38 -17.89
CA ASP A 29 -0.70 17.13 -16.92
C ASP A 29 -2.15 16.65 -16.78
N THR A 30 -2.66 15.88 -17.77
CA THR A 30 -4.00 15.31 -17.74
C THR A 30 -4.12 14.07 -16.85
N ASP A 31 -3.00 13.44 -16.53
CA ASP A 31 -2.97 12.22 -15.73
C ASP A 31 -2.69 12.54 -14.26
N THR A 32 -3.23 11.72 -13.38
CA THR A 32 -3.03 11.88 -11.94
C THR A 32 -2.78 10.53 -11.28
N LEU A 33 -1.83 10.49 -10.35
CA LEU A 33 -1.56 9.35 -9.50
C LEU A 33 -1.88 9.72 -8.05
N PHE A 34 -2.88 9.05 -7.48
CA PHE A 34 -3.24 9.19 -6.07
C PHE A 34 -2.58 8.05 -5.28
N ILE A 35 -1.93 8.38 -4.18
CA ILE A 35 -1.21 7.41 -3.34
C ILE A 35 -1.60 7.63 -1.89
N VAL A 36 -2.14 6.59 -1.25
CA VAL A 36 -2.38 6.51 0.20
C VAL A 36 -1.40 5.52 0.80
N LYS A 37 -0.66 5.91 1.82
CA LYS A 37 0.30 5.05 2.54
C LYS A 37 -0.02 5.03 4.02
N GLY A 38 0.04 3.86 4.64
CA GLY A 38 -0.19 3.73 6.08
C GLY A 38 0.42 2.46 6.67
N GLY A 39 0.35 2.40 7.99
CA GLY A 39 0.62 1.20 8.77
C GLY A 39 -0.60 0.84 9.61
N THR A 40 -0.76 -0.43 9.88
CA THR A 40 -1.86 -0.92 10.71
C THR A 40 -1.71 -0.44 12.17
N ILE A 41 -2.80 -0.07 12.80
CA ILE A 41 -2.82 0.42 14.19
C ILE A 41 -3.80 -0.34 15.09
N ASP A 42 -4.76 -1.04 14.48
CA ASP A 42 -5.79 -1.79 15.19
C ASP A 42 -5.86 -3.26 14.76
N ALA A 43 -6.54 -4.05 15.54
CA ALA A 43 -6.89 -5.41 15.16
C ALA A 43 -8.05 -5.40 14.16
N VAL A 44 -7.95 -6.24 13.13
CA VAL A 44 -9.05 -6.57 12.22
C VAL A 44 -9.40 -8.04 12.45
N GLY A 45 -10.63 -8.32 12.80
CA GLY A 45 -11.05 -9.66 13.16
C GLY A 45 -10.42 -10.11 14.50
N SER A 46 -9.84 -11.31 14.52
CA SER A 46 -9.21 -11.91 15.70
C SER A 46 -7.70 -11.69 15.80
N GLU A 47 -7.08 -11.09 14.79
CA GLU A 47 -5.63 -10.88 14.76
C GLU A 47 -5.25 -9.44 15.10
N SER A 48 -4.24 -9.29 15.99
CA SER A 48 -3.65 -7.99 16.25
C SER A 48 -2.79 -7.54 15.06
N ASN A 49 -2.99 -6.31 14.61
CA ASN A 49 -2.19 -5.66 13.57
C ASN A 49 -1.00 -4.86 14.13
N LEU A 50 -0.63 -5.08 15.38
CA LEU A 50 0.52 -4.45 16.02
C LEU A 50 1.61 -5.47 16.35
N LEU A 51 2.87 -5.02 16.28
CA LEU A 51 4.03 -5.72 16.82
C LEU A 51 4.28 -5.36 18.31
N GLY A 52 3.76 -4.22 18.76
CA GLY A 52 3.94 -3.71 20.10
C GLY A 52 3.96 -2.18 20.13
N TRP A 53 4.58 -1.61 21.15
CA TRP A 53 4.62 -0.16 21.42
C TRP A 53 6.05 0.32 21.66
N LYS A 54 6.40 1.53 21.23
CA LYS A 54 7.74 2.08 21.35
C LYS A 54 7.75 3.54 21.79
N LYS A 55 8.66 3.90 22.68
CA LYS A 55 8.96 5.28 23.11
C LYS A 55 10.45 5.43 23.38
N ASN A 56 11.12 6.39 22.75
CA ASN A 56 12.50 6.79 23.04
C ASN A 56 13.48 5.61 23.21
N GLY A 57 13.43 4.61 22.33
CA GLY A 57 14.27 3.43 22.40
C GLY A 57 13.74 2.28 23.26
N ALA A 58 12.83 2.54 24.20
CA ALA A 58 12.14 1.49 24.95
C ALA A 58 11.06 0.81 24.10
N SER A 59 10.73 -0.44 24.42
CA SER A 59 9.67 -1.21 23.78
C SER A 59 8.75 -1.83 24.81
N SER A 60 7.48 -2.04 24.47
CA SER A 60 6.50 -2.74 25.29
C SER A 60 5.52 -3.46 24.37
N ASP A 61 5.07 -4.65 24.78
CA ASP A 61 4.00 -5.40 24.11
C ASP A 61 2.60 -4.90 24.53
N VAL A 62 2.55 -4.08 25.58
CA VAL A 62 1.30 -3.46 26.06
C VAL A 62 1.32 -1.96 25.88
N LYS A 63 0.15 -1.37 25.67
CA LYS A 63 0.00 0.08 25.56
C LYS A 63 0.30 0.76 26.90
N LEU A 64 1.27 1.67 26.86
CA LEU A 64 1.62 2.54 27.99
C LEU A 64 1.49 4.01 27.56
N PRO A 65 1.24 4.95 28.51
CA PRO A 65 1.19 6.38 28.23
C PRO A 65 2.44 6.89 27.50
N GLY A 66 2.25 7.59 26.38
CA GLY A 66 3.31 8.14 25.55
C GLY A 66 4.05 7.13 24.66
N TYR A 67 3.65 5.87 24.63
CA TYR A 67 4.14 4.90 23.64
C TYR A 67 3.39 5.01 22.33
N ILE A 68 4.10 4.79 21.22
CA ILE A 68 3.58 4.83 19.84
C ILE A 68 3.40 3.40 19.35
N PRO A 69 2.26 3.06 18.69
CA PRO A 69 2.05 1.73 18.13
C PRO A 69 3.06 1.43 17.02
N VAL A 70 3.57 0.20 17.03
CA VAL A 70 4.44 -0.32 15.97
C VAL A 70 3.60 -1.21 15.05
N PRO A 71 3.34 -0.83 13.80
CA PRO A 71 2.53 -1.60 12.86
C PRO A 71 3.12 -2.99 12.60
N LYS A 72 2.26 -4.00 12.49
CA LYS A 72 2.63 -5.33 12.02
C LYS A 72 2.66 -5.40 10.49
N TYR A 73 1.83 -4.57 9.85
CA TYR A 73 1.77 -4.46 8.40
C TYR A 73 1.81 -2.99 7.97
N PHE A 74 2.33 -2.77 6.77
CA PHE A 74 2.24 -1.51 6.05
C PHE A 74 1.51 -1.72 4.73
N PHE A 75 0.76 -0.72 4.32
CA PHE A 75 0.00 -0.77 3.08
C PHE A 75 0.20 0.47 2.23
N VAL A 76 -0.06 0.31 0.95
CA VAL A 76 -0.18 1.40 -0.01
C VAL A 76 -1.39 1.13 -0.89
N ALA A 77 -2.24 2.12 -1.08
CA ALA A 77 -3.27 2.11 -2.11
C ALA A 77 -2.89 3.12 -3.19
N VAL A 78 -2.94 2.71 -4.45
CA VAL A 78 -2.58 3.51 -5.62
C VAL A 78 -3.75 3.53 -6.58
N LEU A 79 -4.17 4.74 -6.99
CA LEU A 79 -5.14 4.94 -8.05
C LEU A 79 -4.53 5.83 -9.12
N LYS A 80 -4.57 5.39 -10.36
CA LYS A 80 -4.18 6.17 -11.54
C LYS A 80 -5.41 6.59 -12.32
N LYS A 81 -5.50 7.90 -12.60
CA LYS A 81 -6.47 8.49 -13.51
C LYS A 81 -5.73 8.90 -14.77
N GLU A 82 -6.12 8.37 -15.93
CA GLU A 82 -5.48 8.63 -17.22
C GLU A 82 -6.51 9.13 -18.23
N PHE A 83 -6.15 10.17 -18.98
CA PHE A 83 -7.00 10.68 -20.04
C PHE A 83 -6.76 9.94 -21.36
N ASN A 84 -7.79 9.31 -21.87
CA ASN A 84 -7.75 8.64 -23.16
C ASN A 84 -8.22 9.60 -24.28
N THR A 85 -7.29 10.06 -25.11
CA THR A 85 -7.56 11.02 -26.19
C THR A 85 -8.45 10.45 -27.30
N LYS A 86 -8.50 9.12 -27.45
CA LYS A 86 -9.35 8.47 -28.49
C LYS A 86 -10.81 8.44 -28.07
N THR A 87 -11.08 8.14 -26.80
CA THR A 87 -12.44 8.08 -26.25
C THR A 87 -12.90 9.39 -25.63
N GLN A 88 -12.00 10.37 -25.50
CA GLN A 88 -12.23 11.66 -24.84
C GLN A 88 -12.77 11.47 -23.39
N SER A 89 -12.29 10.46 -22.69
CA SER A 89 -12.72 10.10 -21.33
C SER A 89 -11.57 9.71 -20.44
N TYR A 90 -11.80 9.73 -19.13
CA TYR A 90 -10.84 9.23 -18.15
C TYR A 90 -11.03 7.74 -17.90
N GLY A 91 -9.92 7.01 -17.86
CA GLY A 91 -9.83 5.65 -17.35
C GLY A 91 -9.20 5.63 -15.96
N TYR A 92 -9.56 4.62 -15.19
CA TYR A 92 -9.07 4.45 -13.81
C TYR A 92 -8.51 3.03 -13.63
N ASN A 93 -7.35 2.93 -12.98
CA ASN A 93 -6.73 1.67 -12.61
C ASN A 93 -6.16 1.79 -11.20
N ALA A 94 -6.39 0.79 -10.36
CA ALA A 94 -5.90 0.79 -9.00
C ALA A 94 -5.21 -0.51 -8.62
N PHE A 95 -4.34 -0.45 -7.63
CA PHE A 95 -3.77 -1.61 -6.96
C PHE A 95 -3.37 -1.26 -5.54
N GLY A 96 -3.20 -2.28 -4.72
CA GLY A 96 -2.65 -2.17 -3.38
C GLY A 96 -1.34 -2.92 -3.21
N TYR A 97 -0.56 -2.49 -2.24
CA TYR A 97 0.50 -3.28 -1.64
C TYR A 97 0.18 -3.61 -0.19
N TRP A 98 0.51 -4.82 0.21
CA TRP A 98 0.43 -5.28 1.60
C TRP A 98 1.75 -5.88 2.03
N PHE A 99 2.46 -5.21 2.94
CA PHE A 99 3.79 -5.60 3.40
C PHE A 99 3.76 -6.02 4.86
N LYS A 100 4.33 -7.18 5.16
CA LYS A 100 4.67 -7.52 6.53
C LYS A 100 5.86 -6.68 6.99
N HIS A 101 5.75 -6.11 8.19
CA HIS A 101 6.81 -5.29 8.77
C HIS A 101 7.90 -6.19 9.37
N GLU A 102 8.94 -6.44 8.61
CA GLU A 102 10.07 -7.29 8.98
C GLU A 102 11.39 -6.53 8.88
N ASN A 103 12.33 -6.82 9.78
CA ASN A 103 13.67 -6.23 9.73
C ASN A 103 14.55 -6.94 8.68
N LYS A 104 14.12 -6.89 7.42
CA LYS A 104 14.74 -7.58 6.30
C LYS A 104 15.06 -6.60 5.16
N ALA A 105 16.27 -6.74 4.57
CA ALA A 105 16.60 -6.05 3.32
C ALA A 105 15.94 -6.75 2.13
N PHE A 106 15.65 -5.99 1.07
CA PHE A 106 15.10 -6.50 -0.19
C PHE A 106 16.20 -7.18 -1.00
N ASP A 107 16.04 -8.47 -1.29
CA ASP A 107 16.95 -9.22 -2.15
C ASP A 107 16.43 -9.17 -3.60
N THR A 108 17.04 -8.35 -4.44
CA THR A 108 16.63 -8.16 -5.85
C THR A 108 16.66 -9.42 -6.70
N LYS A 109 17.37 -10.48 -6.26
CA LYS A 109 17.41 -11.77 -6.95
C LYS A 109 16.23 -12.66 -6.60
N LYS A 110 15.68 -12.51 -5.40
CA LYS A 110 14.64 -13.38 -4.84
C LYS A 110 13.30 -12.67 -4.62
N ASP A 111 13.36 -11.42 -4.15
CA ASP A 111 12.17 -10.66 -3.79
C ASP A 111 11.65 -9.89 -5.01
N LYS A 112 10.33 -9.93 -5.24
CA LYS A 112 9.64 -9.17 -6.28
C LYS A 112 8.48 -8.41 -5.68
N LEU A 113 8.33 -7.13 -6.01
CA LEU A 113 7.22 -6.32 -5.52
C LEU A 113 5.85 -6.86 -5.95
N GLY A 114 5.77 -7.49 -7.11
CA GLY A 114 4.57 -8.16 -7.57
C GLY A 114 4.01 -9.23 -6.62
N ASN A 115 4.84 -9.77 -5.71
CA ASN A 115 4.38 -10.73 -4.69
C ASN A 115 3.55 -10.08 -3.56
N TYR A 116 3.64 -8.77 -3.42
CA TYR A 116 2.94 -7.99 -2.39
C TYR A 116 1.72 -7.25 -2.93
N VAL A 117 1.44 -7.39 -4.25
CA VAL A 117 0.29 -6.77 -4.91
C VAL A 117 -0.99 -7.46 -4.47
N VAL A 118 -1.96 -6.64 -4.10
CA VAL A 118 -3.34 -7.02 -3.79
C VAL A 118 -4.30 -6.07 -4.51
N ASN A 119 -5.56 -6.42 -4.64
CA ASN A 119 -6.58 -5.46 -5.08
C ASN A 119 -7.00 -4.53 -3.94
N ILE A 120 -7.72 -3.46 -4.25
CA ILE A 120 -8.14 -2.47 -3.26
C ILE A 120 -9.11 -3.08 -2.26
N LYS A 121 -10.07 -3.88 -2.68
CA LYS A 121 -11.01 -4.59 -1.79
C LYS A 121 -10.30 -5.40 -0.69
N THR A 122 -9.22 -6.08 -1.04
CA THR A 122 -8.41 -6.80 -0.05
C THR A 122 -7.76 -5.85 0.96
N LEU A 123 -7.33 -4.65 0.55
CA LEU A 123 -6.82 -3.65 1.50
C LEU A 123 -7.92 -3.15 2.43
N GLU A 124 -9.11 -2.90 1.91
CA GLU A 124 -10.28 -2.46 2.68
C GLU A 124 -10.68 -3.48 3.73
N GLU A 125 -10.79 -4.75 3.33
CA GLU A 125 -11.07 -5.85 4.25
C GLU A 125 -10.03 -5.98 5.38
N ARG A 126 -8.75 -5.68 5.09
CA ARG A 126 -7.66 -5.78 6.06
C ARG A 126 -7.47 -4.55 6.93
N THR A 127 -7.87 -3.39 6.45
CA THR A 127 -7.64 -2.10 7.13
C THR A 127 -8.90 -1.51 7.72
N GLY A 128 -10.08 -1.87 7.21
CA GLY A 128 -11.35 -1.21 7.53
C GLY A 128 -11.46 0.21 6.96
N ILE A 129 -10.58 0.59 6.02
CA ILE A 129 -10.57 1.89 5.36
C ILE A 129 -11.22 1.73 3.99
N ASP A 130 -12.18 2.58 3.69
CA ASP A 130 -12.81 2.73 2.38
C ASP A 130 -11.92 3.62 1.51
N PHE A 131 -11.25 3.01 0.51
CA PHE A 131 -10.33 3.73 -0.36
C PHE A 131 -11.05 4.23 -1.61
N PHE A 132 -10.75 5.48 -1.99
CA PHE A 132 -11.25 6.07 -3.24
C PHE A 132 -12.77 6.27 -3.30
N CYS A 133 -13.46 6.32 -2.16
CA CYS A 133 -14.90 6.49 -1.97
C CYS A 133 -15.51 7.74 -2.66
N ASN A 134 -14.72 8.59 -3.27
CA ASN A 134 -15.19 9.73 -4.08
C ASN A 134 -15.33 9.40 -5.58
N LEU A 135 -15.03 8.18 -6.00
CA LEU A 135 -15.30 7.72 -7.36
C LEU A 135 -16.80 7.43 -7.53
N PRO A 136 -17.35 7.54 -8.75
CA PRO A 136 -18.68 6.99 -9.04
C PRO A 136 -18.72 5.48 -8.73
N ASP A 137 -19.81 5.01 -8.13
CA ASP A 137 -19.97 3.64 -7.58
C ASP A 137 -19.58 2.52 -8.57
N ASP A 138 -19.89 2.68 -9.85
CA ASP A 138 -19.56 1.72 -10.91
C ASP A 138 -18.06 1.66 -11.20
N ILE A 139 -17.39 2.82 -11.17
CA ILE A 139 -15.93 2.92 -11.36
C ILE A 139 -15.21 2.43 -10.11
N GLU A 140 -15.68 2.84 -8.92
CA GLU A 140 -15.14 2.41 -7.64
C GLU A 140 -15.14 0.88 -7.55
N LYS A 141 -16.29 0.24 -7.74
CA LYS A 141 -16.39 -1.22 -7.74
C LYS A 141 -15.48 -1.88 -8.77
N GLN A 142 -15.36 -1.33 -9.96
CA GLN A 142 -14.48 -1.87 -10.99
C GLN A 142 -13.01 -1.86 -10.57
N VAL A 143 -12.52 -0.78 -9.97
CA VAL A 143 -11.11 -0.66 -9.57
C VAL A 143 -10.79 -1.45 -8.30
N GLU A 144 -11.74 -1.58 -7.39
CA GLU A 144 -11.58 -2.32 -6.15
C GLU A 144 -11.54 -3.84 -6.35
N GLU A 145 -12.46 -4.36 -7.16
CA GLU A 145 -12.65 -5.79 -7.36
C GLU A 145 -11.79 -6.37 -8.49
N MET A 146 -10.90 -5.57 -9.09
CA MET A 146 -10.04 -6.02 -10.18
C MET A 146 -9.21 -7.24 -9.77
N ASP A 147 -9.15 -8.23 -10.64
CA ASP A 147 -8.34 -9.44 -10.44
C ASP A 147 -6.85 -9.10 -10.31
N VAL A 148 -6.16 -9.71 -9.35
CA VAL A 148 -4.75 -9.44 -9.06
C VAL A 148 -3.83 -9.73 -10.25
N GLN A 149 -4.14 -10.76 -11.06
CA GLN A 149 -3.34 -11.05 -12.25
C GLN A 149 -3.56 -10.01 -13.34
N ALA A 150 -4.79 -9.52 -13.51
CA ALA A 150 -5.08 -8.40 -14.40
C ALA A 150 -4.34 -7.13 -13.97
N ILE A 151 -4.36 -6.82 -12.67
CA ILE A 151 -3.57 -5.73 -12.09
C ILE A 151 -2.08 -5.88 -12.45
N LYS A 152 -1.49 -7.06 -12.21
CA LYS A 152 -0.08 -7.30 -12.52
C LYS A 152 0.24 -7.08 -13.99
N ASN A 153 -0.63 -7.49 -14.87
CA ASN A 153 -0.45 -7.31 -16.32
C ASN A 153 -0.53 -5.83 -16.72
N ILE A 154 -1.53 -5.09 -16.21
CA ILE A 154 -1.72 -3.66 -16.50
C ILE A 154 -0.52 -2.82 -16.03
N TRP A 155 -0.04 -3.10 -14.82
CA TRP A 155 1.03 -2.33 -14.18
C TRP A 155 2.44 -2.87 -14.46
N GLY A 156 2.56 -4.00 -15.18
CA GLY A 156 3.84 -4.61 -15.54
C GLY A 156 4.60 -5.25 -14.37
N PHE A 157 3.91 -5.69 -13.34
CA PHE A 157 4.53 -6.42 -12.23
C PHE A 157 4.95 -7.84 -12.65
N LYS A 158 6.18 -8.20 -12.31
CA LYS A 158 6.78 -9.52 -12.61
C LYS A 158 6.90 -10.35 -11.32
#